data_1cd2b395f0df1a24fc965425ab0eb81d
#
_entry.id   1cd2b395f0df1a24fc965425ab0eb81d
#
_cell.length_a   1.000
_cell.length_b   1.000
_cell.length_c   1.000
_cell.angle_alpha   90.00
_cell.angle_beta   90.00
_cell.angle_gamma   90.00
#
_symmetry.space_group_name_H-M   'P 1'
#
loop_
_entity.id
_entity.type
_entity.pdbx_description
1 polymer ?
#
loop_
_entity_poly.entity_id
_entity_poly.type
_entity_poly.pdbx_seq_one_letter_code
_entity_poly.pdbx_strand_id
1 'polypeptide(L)'
;MNTEDIFKEIIRIRSEGRSAALATILFIKGPGPREGGAKMLVRSDGTFIGSMGGGGLENKVYQEALKVIETGKPRVLSFKLHRDIETGFMSAGETQVFIEPIH
;
A
#
# COMPACT_ATOMS: atom_id res chain seq x y z
N MET A 1 -13.95 -1.66 -0.26
CA MET A 1 -13.50 -2.60 -1.31
C MET A 1 -12.76 -3.74 -0.64
N ASN A 2 -13.11 -4.96 -0.95
CA ASN A 2 -12.54 -6.13 -0.30
C ASN A 2 -11.39 -6.73 -1.12
N THR A 3 -10.70 -7.70 -0.53
CA THR A 3 -9.56 -8.37 -1.16
C THR A 3 -9.92 -9.04 -2.49
N GLU A 4 -11.12 -9.61 -2.58
CA GLU A 4 -11.59 -10.24 -3.81
C GLU A 4 -11.67 -9.24 -4.97
N ASP A 5 -12.17 -8.04 -4.71
CA ASP A 5 -12.24 -6.99 -5.74
C ASP A 5 -10.86 -6.60 -6.24
N ILE A 6 -9.89 -6.54 -5.32
CA ILE A 6 -8.50 -6.23 -5.67
C ILE A 6 -7.91 -7.33 -6.56
N PHE A 7 -8.12 -8.60 -6.23
CA PHE A 7 -7.61 -9.70 -7.04
C PHE A 7 -8.28 -9.75 -8.43
N LYS A 8 -9.56 -9.47 -8.52
CA LYS A 8 -10.25 -9.37 -9.81
C LYS A 8 -9.63 -8.28 -10.68
N GLU A 9 -9.33 -7.13 -10.08
CA GLU A 9 -8.69 -6.04 -10.79
C GLU A 9 -7.28 -6.39 -11.26
N ILE A 10 -6.51 -7.13 -10.46
CA ILE A 10 -5.20 -7.62 -10.86
C ILE A 10 -5.29 -8.50 -12.10
N ILE A 11 -6.24 -9.42 -12.12
CA ILE A 11 -6.47 -10.31 -13.27
C ILE A 11 -6.79 -9.49 -14.51
N ARG A 12 -7.66 -8.48 -14.37
CA ARG A 12 -8.04 -7.60 -15.47
C ARG A 12 -6.83 -6.82 -16.02
N ILE A 13 -6.04 -6.24 -15.13
CA ILE A 13 -4.84 -5.47 -15.49
C ILE A 13 -3.87 -6.35 -16.28
N ARG A 14 -3.62 -7.57 -15.79
CA ARG A 14 -2.72 -8.50 -16.46
C ARG A 14 -3.25 -8.94 -17.82
N SER A 15 -4.53 -9.19 -17.93
CA SER A 15 -5.15 -9.58 -19.19
C SER A 15 -5.06 -8.49 -20.25
N GLU A 16 -5.02 -7.23 -19.82
CA GLU A 16 -4.89 -6.07 -20.71
C GLU A 16 -3.43 -5.70 -21.01
N GLY A 17 -2.48 -6.43 -20.47
CA GLY A 17 -1.06 -6.13 -20.66
C GLY A 17 -0.58 -4.87 -19.95
N ARG A 18 -1.32 -4.44 -18.93
CA ARG A 18 -0.98 -3.25 -18.15
C ARG A 18 -0.10 -3.59 -16.96
N SER A 19 0.40 -2.54 -16.29
CA SER A 19 1.21 -2.67 -15.08
C SER A 19 0.54 -2.01 -13.90
N ALA A 20 0.87 -2.52 -12.71
CA ALA A 20 0.38 -1.99 -11.44
C ALA A 20 1.36 -2.36 -10.34
N ALA A 21 1.10 -1.91 -9.13
CA ALA A 21 1.82 -2.34 -7.95
C ALA A 21 0.82 -2.65 -6.84
N LEU A 22 1.01 -3.78 -6.19
CA LEU A 22 0.18 -4.20 -5.06
C LEU A 22 0.96 -4.00 -3.77
N ALA A 23 0.42 -3.15 -2.90
CA ALA A 23 0.98 -2.93 -1.57
C ALA A 23 0.17 -3.72 -0.55
N THR A 24 0.84 -4.45 0.32
CA THR A 24 0.21 -5.25 1.36
C THR A 24 0.87 -4.97 2.70
N ILE A 25 0.08 -4.67 3.72
CA ILE A 25 0.60 -4.54 5.07
C ILE A 25 0.92 -5.94 5.59
N LEU A 26 2.21 -6.19 5.85
CA LEU A 26 2.69 -7.47 6.35
C LEU A 26 2.58 -7.57 7.86
N PHE A 27 2.85 -6.48 8.55
CA PHE A 27 3.02 -6.51 10.00
C PHE A 27 2.72 -5.14 10.59
N ILE A 28 1.98 -5.14 11.70
CA ILE A 28 1.73 -3.96 12.49
C ILE A 28 2.11 -4.29 13.93
N LYS A 29 3.00 -3.49 14.52
CA LYS A 29 3.37 -3.63 15.92
C LYS A 29 2.87 -2.41 16.67
N GLY A 30 2.14 -2.64 17.76
CA GLY A 30 1.55 -1.59 18.55
C GLY A 30 0.16 -1.18 18.04
N PRO A 31 -0.48 -0.19 18.68
CA PRO A 31 -1.79 0.29 18.25
C PRO A 31 -1.67 0.96 16.87
N GLY A 32 -2.46 0.49 15.93
CA GLY A 32 -2.48 1.01 14.58
C GLY A 32 -3.89 1.01 14.03
N PRO A 33 -4.16 1.85 13.02
CA PRO A 33 -5.51 1.99 12.46
C PRO A 33 -5.94 0.81 11.60
N ARG A 34 -5.03 -0.08 11.21
CA ARG A 34 -5.32 -1.21 10.31
C ARG A 34 -4.66 -2.49 10.79
N GLU A 35 -5.35 -3.59 10.53
CA GLU A 35 -4.80 -4.93 10.74
C GLU A 35 -3.87 -5.30 9.60
N GLY A 36 -3.01 -6.28 9.84
CA GLY A 36 -2.17 -6.83 8.78
C GLY A 36 -3.02 -7.42 7.65
N GLY A 37 -2.51 -7.40 6.44
CA GLY A 37 -3.20 -7.88 5.27
C GLY A 37 -3.97 -6.82 4.49
N ALA A 38 -4.08 -5.59 4.99
CA ALA A 38 -4.69 -4.50 4.24
C ALA A 38 -3.93 -4.29 2.93
N LYS A 39 -4.65 -4.03 1.85
CA LYS A 39 -4.08 -3.95 0.51
C LYS A 39 -4.50 -2.70 -0.23
N MET A 40 -3.59 -2.21 -1.07
CA MET A 40 -3.82 -1.08 -1.94
C MET A 40 -3.18 -1.39 -3.28
N LEU A 41 -3.96 -1.30 -4.34
CA LEU A 41 -3.49 -1.55 -5.70
C LEU A 41 -3.39 -0.22 -6.44
N VAL A 42 -2.18 0.13 -6.88
CA VAL A 42 -1.93 1.34 -7.64
C VAL A 42 -1.72 0.97 -9.10
N ARG A 43 -2.46 1.62 -9.98
CA ARG A 43 -2.38 1.38 -11.42
C ARG A 43 -1.35 2.31 -12.06
N SER A 44 -0.89 1.93 -13.26
CA SER A 44 0.10 2.72 -14.02
C SER A 44 -0.39 4.10 -14.39
N ASP A 45 -1.71 4.33 -14.46
CA ASP A 45 -2.28 5.65 -14.72
C ASP A 45 -2.37 6.53 -13.48
N GLY A 46 -1.92 6.03 -12.32
CA GLY A 46 -1.94 6.77 -11.07
C GLY A 46 -3.21 6.61 -10.24
N THR A 47 -4.22 5.93 -10.76
CA THR A 47 -5.42 5.63 -9.98
C THR A 47 -5.15 4.43 -9.06
N PHE A 48 -5.93 4.32 -7.99
CA PHE A 48 -5.75 3.21 -7.06
C PHE A 48 -7.06 2.77 -6.43
N ILE A 49 -7.06 1.55 -5.91
CA ILE A 49 -8.16 0.98 -5.15
C ILE A 49 -7.62 0.38 -3.85
N GLY A 50 -8.48 0.26 -2.85
CA GLY A 50 -8.06 -0.20 -1.54
C GLY A 50 -7.54 0.93 -0.68
N SER A 51 -7.07 0.60 0.52
CA SER A 51 -6.61 1.62 1.47
C SER A 51 -5.64 1.04 2.48
N MET A 52 -4.69 1.87 2.89
CA MET A 52 -3.75 1.59 3.99
C MET A 52 -4.13 2.34 5.28
N GLY A 53 -5.36 2.84 5.35
CA GLY A 53 -5.82 3.60 6.50
C GLY A 53 -5.86 5.11 6.29
N GLY A 54 -5.48 5.58 5.12
CA GLY A 54 -5.44 7.01 4.79
C GLY A 54 -4.22 7.72 5.36
N GLY A 55 -4.18 9.03 5.17
CA GLY A 55 -3.16 9.89 5.75
C GLY A 55 -1.76 9.70 5.18
N GLY A 56 -0.76 9.98 6.00
CA GLY A 56 0.64 9.99 5.60
C GLY A 56 1.17 8.63 5.14
N LEU A 57 0.76 7.56 5.80
CA LEU A 57 1.18 6.20 5.42
C LEU A 57 0.71 5.87 4.01
N GLU A 58 -0.57 6.10 3.73
CA GLU A 58 -1.13 5.79 2.42
C GLU A 58 -0.46 6.59 1.31
N ASN A 59 -0.23 7.88 1.54
CA ASN A 59 0.47 8.72 0.59
C ASN A 59 1.90 8.22 0.32
N LYS A 60 2.61 7.84 1.37
CA LYS A 60 3.98 7.34 1.25
C LYS A 60 4.02 6.03 0.46
N VAL A 61 3.12 5.11 0.78
CA VAL A 61 2.99 3.84 0.06
C VAL A 61 2.64 4.09 -1.40
N TYR A 62 1.73 5.02 -1.68
CA TYR A 62 1.34 5.39 -3.03
C TYR A 62 2.56 5.87 -3.84
N GLN A 63 3.37 6.77 -3.28
CA GLN A 63 4.56 7.26 -3.96
C GLN A 63 5.56 6.15 -4.25
N GLU A 64 5.78 5.26 -3.30
CA GLU A 64 6.69 4.13 -3.49
C GLU A 64 6.13 3.11 -4.49
N ALA A 65 4.81 2.91 -4.52
CA ALA A 65 4.17 2.03 -5.49
C ALA A 65 4.39 2.51 -6.92
N LEU A 66 4.32 3.82 -7.16
CA LEU A 66 4.62 4.39 -8.48
C LEU A 66 6.05 4.06 -8.91
N LYS A 67 7.00 4.10 -7.98
CA LYS A 67 8.39 3.72 -8.27
C LYS A 67 8.51 2.23 -8.59
N VAL A 68 7.79 1.38 -7.88
CA VAL A 68 7.78 -0.07 -8.16
C VAL A 68 7.23 -0.36 -9.55
N ILE A 69 6.19 0.34 -9.97
CA ILE A 69 5.66 0.21 -11.34
C ILE A 69 6.74 0.57 -12.36
N GLU A 70 7.45 1.67 -12.12
CA GLU A 70 8.48 2.16 -13.02
C GLU A 70 9.68 1.23 -13.10
N THR A 71 10.18 0.74 -11.97
CA THR A 71 11.39 -0.07 -11.91
C THR A 71 11.13 -1.56 -12.13
N GLY A 72 9.92 -2.03 -11.87
CA GLY A 72 9.59 -3.46 -11.90
C GLY A 72 10.20 -4.25 -10.75
N LYS A 73 10.72 -3.59 -9.73
CA LYS A 73 11.39 -4.24 -8.60
C LYS A 73 10.54 -4.14 -7.34
N PRO A 74 10.28 -5.28 -6.67
CA PRO A 74 9.53 -5.26 -5.41
C PRO A 74 10.33 -4.58 -4.30
N ARG A 75 9.62 -4.06 -3.30
CA ARG A 75 10.22 -3.41 -2.14
C ARG A 75 9.48 -3.77 -0.88
N VAL A 76 10.22 -3.88 0.22
CA VAL A 76 9.66 -3.94 1.56
C VAL A 76 10.02 -2.65 2.26
N LEU A 77 9.03 -1.96 2.77
CA LEU A 77 9.21 -0.68 3.46
C LEU A 77 8.83 -0.84 4.92
N SER A 78 9.60 -0.22 5.79
CA SER A 78 9.30 -0.16 7.22
C SER A 78 8.98 1.28 7.60
N PHE A 79 7.86 1.47 8.27
CA PHE A 79 7.44 2.77 8.75
C PHE A 79 7.32 2.72 10.26
N LYS A 80 7.96 3.69 10.93
CA LYS A 80 7.74 3.92 12.34
C LYS A 80 6.69 5.00 12.47
N LEU A 81 5.61 4.68 13.15
CA LEU A 81 4.53 5.62 13.36
C LEU A 81 4.86 6.45 14.58
N HIS A 82 5.02 7.75 14.36
CA HIS A 82 5.36 8.69 15.39
C HIS A 82 4.13 9.46 15.85
N ARG A 83 4.22 10.01 17.07
CA ARG A 83 3.25 10.94 17.53
C ARG A 83 3.28 12.18 16.63
N ASP A 84 2.14 12.50 16.04
CA ASP A 84 1.98 13.73 15.31
C ASP A 84 1.65 14.84 16.30
N ILE A 85 2.58 15.75 16.49
CA ILE A 85 2.44 16.85 17.46
C ILE A 85 1.37 17.83 16.98
N GLU A 86 1.22 18.03 15.68
CA GLU A 86 0.25 18.98 15.12
C GLU A 86 -1.19 18.50 15.27
N THR A 87 -1.43 17.23 15.04
CA THR A 87 -2.79 16.66 15.14
C THR A 87 -3.09 16.09 16.51
N GLY A 88 -2.07 15.90 17.33
CA GLY A 88 -2.20 15.22 18.62
C GLY A 88 -2.45 13.73 18.51
N PHE A 89 -2.39 13.18 17.31
CA PHE A 89 -2.64 11.77 17.06
C PHE A 89 -1.44 10.94 17.50
N MET A 90 -1.68 9.97 18.38
CA MET A 90 -0.65 9.05 18.82
C MET A 90 -0.80 7.71 18.11
N SER A 91 0.13 7.45 17.25
CA SER A 91 0.25 6.16 16.59
C SER A 91 1.64 5.63 16.89
N ALA A 92 1.76 4.84 17.95
CA ALA A 92 3.03 4.22 18.31
C ALA A 92 3.07 2.80 17.73
N GLY A 93 4.06 2.53 16.89
CA GLY A 93 4.21 1.19 16.34
C GLY A 93 5.06 1.16 15.08
N GLU A 94 5.22 -0.03 14.54
CA GLU A 94 5.90 -0.25 13.27
C GLU A 94 4.94 -0.90 12.30
N THR A 95 5.02 -0.48 11.05
CA THR A 95 4.27 -1.08 9.96
C THR A 95 5.25 -1.47 8.87
N GLN A 96 5.15 -2.70 8.40
CA GLN A 96 5.91 -3.14 7.23
C GLN A 96 4.95 -3.35 6.07
N VAL A 97 5.33 -2.82 4.92
CA VAL A 97 4.51 -2.90 3.71
C VAL A 97 5.36 -3.53 2.61
N PHE A 98 4.82 -4.58 2.00
CA PHE A 98 5.41 -5.19 0.82
C PHE A 98 4.74 -4.62 -0.41
N ILE A 99 5.53 -4.08 -1.34
CA ILE A 99 5.02 -3.54 -2.59
C ILE A 99 5.61 -4.37 -3.72
N GLU A 100 4.74 -5.03 -4.48
CA GLU A 100 5.15 -5.92 -5.54
C GLU A 100 4.62 -5.46 -6.89
N PRO A 101 5.42 -5.59 -7.96
CA PRO A 101 4.97 -5.24 -9.30
C PRO A 101 3.98 -6.27 -9.83
N ILE A 102 2.97 -5.78 -10.53
CA ILE A 102 1.99 -6.58 -11.25
C ILE A 102 2.15 -6.25 -12.74
N HIS A 103 2.44 -7.26 -13.53
CA HIS A 103 2.61 -7.09 -14.98
C HIS A 103 2.39 -8.37 -15.75
#